data_7512e6177e6233749a70098c392b3c24
#
_entry.id   7512e6177e6233749a70098c392b3c24
#
_cell.length_a   1.000
_cell.length_b   1.000
_cell.length_c   1.000
_cell.angle_alpha   90.00
_cell.angle_beta   90.00
_cell.angle_gamma   90.00
#
_symmetry.space_group_name_H-M   'P 1'
#
loop_
_entity.id
_entity.type
_entity.pdbx_description
1 polymer ?
#
loop_
_entity_poly.entity_id
_entity_poly.type
_entity_poly.pdbx_seq_one_letter_code
_entity_poly.pdbx_strand_id
1 'polypeptide(L)'
;ARVEPVIVGTRIPPPGIDAGGDPVIIMHTTGMFDNPDEARRLMAPLDTCPALDRALLRVFAEPTSFDDENPIMDAQNPPGMRYSADCAWTDASARDLTPILGEIYRTLPTRESFVIWYGWAPTRPLPDMAFSMEGNVYVAAYTIWEHDRDDAAMQNWVTSHFRNLEPVSKGSYLGDADLTRRSSKFMADDNFARLQTLRDVHDPDRRFFDYYQRSGCAANEFEPR
;
A
#
# COMPACT_ATOMS: atom_id res chain seq x y z
N ALA A 1 9.00 -7.08 -20.82
CA ALA A 1 8.58 -5.89 -20.04
C ALA A 1 7.45 -6.30 -19.10
N ARG A 2 7.41 -5.73 -17.92
CA ARG A 2 6.35 -5.91 -16.94
C ARG A 2 5.59 -4.61 -16.80
N VAL A 3 4.29 -4.69 -16.72
CA VAL A 3 3.38 -3.56 -16.55
C VAL A 3 2.56 -3.83 -15.30
N GLU A 4 2.64 -2.95 -14.32
CA GLU A 4 1.87 -3.04 -13.08
C GLU A 4 1.03 -1.77 -12.89
N PRO A 5 -0.29 -1.88 -12.86
CA PRO A 5 -1.14 -0.76 -12.49
C PRO A 5 -1.13 -0.58 -10.97
N VAL A 6 -0.90 0.64 -10.53
CA VAL A 6 -1.18 1.11 -9.19
C VAL A 6 -2.50 1.86 -9.22
N ILE A 7 -3.41 1.50 -8.36
CA ILE A 7 -4.69 2.17 -8.22
C ILE A 7 -4.68 3.01 -6.95
N VAL A 8 -4.96 4.30 -7.11
CA VAL A 8 -4.98 5.29 -6.02
C VAL A 8 -6.38 5.82 -5.84
N GLY A 9 -6.92 5.69 -4.66
CA GLY A 9 -8.14 6.38 -4.24
C GLY A 9 -7.78 7.65 -3.46
N THR A 10 -8.24 8.81 -3.91
CA THR A 10 -7.87 10.10 -3.33
C THR A 10 -8.99 11.13 -3.50
N ARG A 11 -8.92 12.25 -2.78
CA ARG A 11 -9.76 13.45 -2.99
C ARG A 11 -9.03 14.56 -3.77
N ILE A 12 -7.80 14.29 -4.22
CA ILE A 12 -7.02 15.20 -5.05
C ILE A 12 -7.04 14.66 -6.48
N PRO A 13 -7.84 15.23 -7.37
CA PRO A 13 -7.85 14.82 -8.78
C PRO A 13 -6.56 15.28 -9.47
N PRO A 14 -6.21 14.69 -10.62
CA PRO A 14 -5.12 15.17 -11.46
C PRO A 14 -5.26 16.67 -11.80
N PRO A 15 -4.15 17.40 -12.03
CA PRO A 15 -4.19 18.80 -12.39
C PRO A 15 -5.12 19.09 -13.58
N GLY A 16 -5.95 20.13 -13.44
CA GLY A 16 -6.90 20.54 -14.47
C GLY A 16 -8.22 19.74 -14.54
N ILE A 17 -8.38 18.73 -13.67
CA ILE A 17 -9.61 17.95 -13.56
C ILE A 17 -10.47 18.46 -12.41
N ASP A 18 -11.72 18.78 -12.70
CA ASP A 18 -12.73 19.07 -11.68
C ASP A 18 -13.55 17.79 -11.38
N ALA A 19 -13.44 17.29 -10.17
CA ALA A 19 -14.20 16.16 -9.66
C ALA A 19 -15.39 16.57 -8.77
N GLY A 20 -15.72 17.86 -8.69
CA GLY A 20 -16.81 18.36 -7.85
C GLY A 20 -16.63 18.12 -6.33
N GLY A 21 -15.41 17.82 -5.87
CA GLY A 21 -15.10 17.46 -4.49
C GLY A 21 -15.30 15.98 -4.14
N ASP A 22 -15.76 15.18 -5.07
CA ASP A 22 -15.91 13.73 -4.90
C ASP A 22 -14.54 13.01 -4.88
N PRO A 23 -14.42 11.88 -4.16
CA PRO A 23 -13.24 11.02 -4.27
C PRO A 23 -13.10 10.48 -5.70
N VAL A 24 -11.86 10.41 -6.17
CA VAL A 24 -11.51 9.86 -7.48
C VAL A 24 -10.66 8.61 -7.34
N ILE A 25 -10.77 7.73 -8.33
CA ILE A 25 -9.87 6.58 -8.49
C ILE A 25 -8.96 6.87 -9.67
N ILE A 26 -7.67 6.85 -9.43
CA ILE A 26 -6.63 7.04 -10.44
C ILE A 26 -5.97 5.68 -10.67
N MET A 27 -5.99 5.18 -11.91
CA MET A 27 -5.15 4.06 -12.31
C MET A 27 -3.92 4.62 -12.99
N HIS A 28 -2.78 4.45 -12.35
CA HIS A 28 -1.48 4.86 -12.88
C HIS A 28 -0.64 3.62 -13.19
N THR A 29 0.02 3.64 -14.32
CA THR A 29 0.86 2.54 -14.75
C THR A 29 2.10 3.09 -15.43
N THR A 30 3.27 2.70 -14.92
CA THR A 30 4.55 3.04 -15.53
C THR A 30 5.29 1.76 -15.92
N GLY A 31 5.96 1.77 -17.05
CA GLY A 31 6.73 0.63 -17.53
C GLY A 31 7.97 1.07 -18.31
N MET A 32 8.97 0.19 -18.34
CA MET A 32 10.18 0.37 -19.16
C MET A 32 10.08 -0.48 -20.42
N PHE A 33 10.24 0.15 -21.57
CA PHE A 33 10.08 -0.48 -22.87
C PHE A 33 11.23 -0.07 -23.81
N ASP A 34 11.56 -0.94 -24.76
CA ASP A 34 12.63 -0.68 -25.69
C ASP A 34 12.25 0.40 -26.73
N ASN A 35 10.95 0.54 -26.99
CA ASN A 35 10.43 1.53 -27.94
C ASN A 35 8.93 1.79 -27.73
N PRO A 36 8.38 2.89 -28.30
CA PRO A 36 6.97 3.26 -28.12
C PRO A 36 5.96 2.24 -28.64
N ASP A 37 6.28 1.50 -29.70
CA ASP A 37 5.35 0.50 -30.26
C ASP A 37 5.22 -0.71 -29.34
N GLU A 38 6.30 -1.11 -28.70
CA GLU A 38 6.28 -2.14 -27.66
C GLU A 38 5.44 -1.69 -26.46
N ALA A 39 5.63 -0.45 -26.01
CA ALA A 39 4.86 0.14 -24.92
C ALA A 39 3.35 0.07 -25.22
N ARG A 40 2.93 0.59 -26.36
CA ARG A 40 1.52 0.57 -26.77
C ARG A 40 0.95 -0.85 -26.82
N ARG A 41 1.69 -1.78 -27.40
CA ARG A 41 1.26 -3.19 -27.52
C ARG A 41 1.09 -3.87 -26.15
N LEU A 42 2.03 -3.65 -25.22
CA LEU A 42 2.02 -4.31 -23.91
C LEU A 42 1.04 -3.65 -22.94
N MET A 43 0.80 -2.36 -23.08
CA MET A 43 -0.18 -1.61 -22.28
C MET A 43 -1.62 -1.73 -22.81
N ALA A 44 -1.82 -2.16 -24.06
CA ALA A 44 -3.15 -2.25 -24.69
C ALA A 44 -4.22 -3.00 -23.86
N PRO A 45 -3.92 -4.08 -23.09
CA PRO A 45 -4.91 -4.70 -22.24
C PRO A 45 -5.49 -3.78 -21.15
N LEU A 46 -4.72 -2.81 -20.67
CA LEU A 46 -5.19 -1.83 -19.67
C LEU A 46 -6.20 -0.84 -20.27
N ASP A 47 -6.14 -0.64 -21.56
CA ASP A 47 -7.02 0.24 -22.32
C ASP A 47 -8.40 -0.37 -22.66
N THR A 48 -8.68 -1.55 -22.11
CA THR A 48 -9.96 -2.26 -22.23
C THR A 48 -10.80 -2.23 -20.95
N CYS A 49 -10.40 -1.43 -19.95
CA CYS A 49 -11.12 -1.33 -18.69
C CYS A 49 -12.57 -0.83 -18.91
N PRO A 50 -13.61 -1.52 -18.41
CA PRO A 50 -14.99 -1.11 -18.56
C PRO A 50 -15.33 0.26 -17.95
N ALA A 51 -14.46 0.81 -17.09
CA ALA A 51 -14.66 2.13 -16.50
C ALA A 51 -14.20 3.29 -17.40
N LEU A 52 -13.53 3.04 -18.51
CA LEU A 52 -12.96 4.08 -19.38
C LEU A 52 -14.03 5.02 -19.97
N ASP A 53 -15.24 4.55 -20.22
CA ASP A 53 -16.34 5.40 -20.69
C ASP A 53 -16.75 6.49 -19.68
N ARG A 54 -16.33 6.35 -18.42
CA ARG A 54 -16.58 7.30 -17.32
C ARG A 54 -15.32 8.01 -16.86
N ALA A 55 -14.21 7.81 -17.55
CA ALA A 55 -12.94 8.41 -17.16
C ALA A 55 -12.99 9.94 -17.37
N LEU A 56 -12.61 10.67 -16.34
CA LEU A 56 -12.47 12.13 -16.37
C LEU A 56 -11.20 12.56 -17.14
N LEU A 57 -10.19 11.69 -17.10
CA LEU A 57 -8.92 11.85 -17.82
C LEU A 57 -8.47 10.51 -18.35
N ARG A 58 -7.94 10.49 -19.56
CA ARG A 58 -7.30 9.32 -20.16
C ARG A 58 -6.01 9.73 -20.85
N VAL A 59 -4.90 9.15 -20.38
CA VAL A 59 -3.58 9.26 -21.00
C VAL A 59 -3.11 7.84 -21.28
N PHE A 60 -2.59 7.56 -22.46
CA PHE A 60 -2.23 6.21 -22.85
C PHE A 60 -0.86 6.16 -23.53
N ALA A 61 0.07 5.41 -22.93
CA ALA A 61 1.41 5.14 -23.46
C ALA A 61 2.20 6.40 -23.88
N GLU A 62 2.07 7.46 -23.08
CA GLU A 62 2.87 8.67 -23.23
C GLU A 62 4.25 8.47 -22.62
N PRO A 63 5.31 8.95 -23.28
CA PRO A 63 6.66 8.94 -22.70
C PRO A 63 6.72 9.77 -21.42
N THR A 64 7.45 9.25 -20.43
CA THR A 64 7.73 9.94 -19.18
C THR A 64 9.19 9.72 -18.78
N SER A 65 9.65 10.40 -17.73
CA SER A 65 10.96 10.25 -17.15
C SER A 65 10.88 10.23 -15.62
N PHE A 66 11.94 9.83 -14.95
CA PHE A 66 11.99 9.91 -13.49
C PHE A 66 11.88 11.35 -12.98
N ASP A 67 12.39 12.32 -13.74
CA ASP A 67 12.31 13.74 -13.39
C ASP A 67 10.86 14.26 -13.48
N ASP A 68 10.03 13.68 -14.35
CA ASP A 68 8.61 14.01 -14.45
C ASP A 68 7.77 13.33 -13.34
N GLU A 69 8.15 12.11 -12.94
CA GLU A 69 7.42 11.33 -11.94
C GLU A 69 7.71 11.79 -10.49
N ASN A 70 8.94 12.21 -10.19
CA ASN A 70 9.33 12.61 -8.84
C ASN A 70 8.46 13.73 -8.25
N PRO A 71 8.12 14.82 -8.95
CA PRO A 71 7.25 15.87 -8.42
C PRO A 71 5.84 15.39 -8.10
N ILE A 72 5.34 14.36 -8.79
CA ILE A 72 4.04 13.77 -8.54
C ILE A 72 4.07 13.04 -7.19
N MET A 73 5.13 12.28 -6.92
CA MET A 73 5.33 11.59 -5.64
C MET A 73 5.51 12.56 -4.48
N ASP A 74 6.27 13.64 -4.68
CA ASP A 74 6.46 14.68 -3.66
C ASP A 74 5.14 15.38 -3.32
N ALA A 75 4.30 15.64 -4.30
CA ALA A 75 2.99 16.26 -4.10
C ALA A 75 2.01 15.39 -3.30
N GLN A 76 2.16 14.06 -3.35
CA GLN A 76 1.37 13.12 -2.55
C GLN A 76 1.80 13.08 -1.07
N ASN A 77 3.03 13.51 -0.78
CA ASN A 77 3.61 13.45 0.56
C ASN A 77 4.12 14.83 1.02
N PRO A 78 3.23 15.82 1.19
CA PRO A 78 3.62 17.20 1.50
C PRO A 78 4.39 17.29 2.82
N PRO A 79 5.53 18.01 2.85
CA PRO A 79 6.32 18.17 4.06
C PRO A 79 5.57 18.95 5.14
N GLY A 80 5.89 18.69 6.41
CA GLY A 80 5.31 19.40 7.55
C GLY A 80 3.95 18.90 8.00
N MET A 81 3.39 17.92 7.30
CA MET A 81 2.15 17.24 7.69
C MET A 81 2.42 16.09 8.68
N ARG A 82 1.37 15.60 9.29
CA ARG A 82 1.36 14.43 10.17
C ARG A 82 0.83 13.23 9.38
N TYR A 83 1.37 12.03 9.67
CA TYR A 83 1.11 10.84 8.90
C TYR A 83 0.79 9.65 9.79
N SER A 84 -0.12 8.81 9.35
CA SER A 84 -0.28 7.45 9.83
C SER A 84 -0.62 6.53 8.65
N ALA A 85 -0.04 5.35 8.64
CA ALA A 85 -0.28 4.36 7.61
C ALA A 85 -0.58 3.00 8.21
N ASP A 86 -1.29 2.18 7.45
CA ASP A 86 -1.41 0.75 7.66
C ASP A 86 -1.61 0.04 6.33
N CYS A 87 -1.28 -1.25 6.28
CA CYS A 87 -1.30 -2.01 5.05
C CYS A 87 -1.65 -3.47 5.26
N ALA A 88 -1.99 -4.14 4.17
CA ALA A 88 -2.25 -5.58 4.16
C ALA A 88 -1.84 -6.24 2.85
N TRP A 89 -1.28 -7.43 2.95
CA TRP A 89 -1.18 -8.40 1.87
C TRP A 89 -2.38 -9.33 1.91
N THR A 90 -2.95 -9.63 0.75
CA THR A 90 -4.12 -10.52 0.66
C THR A 90 -4.13 -11.33 -0.64
N ASP A 91 -4.72 -12.53 -0.57
CA ASP A 91 -5.07 -13.35 -1.73
C ASP A 91 -6.57 -13.36 -2.01
N ALA A 92 -7.34 -12.53 -1.29
CA ALA A 92 -8.78 -12.46 -1.45
C ALA A 92 -9.20 -12.02 -2.85
N SER A 93 -10.35 -12.50 -3.29
CA SER A 93 -10.89 -12.15 -4.60
C SER A 93 -11.32 -10.69 -4.67
N ALA A 94 -11.37 -10.12 -5.88
CA ALA A 94 -11.93 -8.78 -6.09
C ALA A 94 -13.35 -8.65 -5.53
N ARG A 95 -14.14 -9.71 -5.56
CA ARG A 95 -15.51 -9.75 -5.02
C ARG A 95 -15.52 -9.49 -3.51
N ASP A 96 -14.58 -10.10 -2.78
CA ASP A 96 -14.50 -9.99 -1.33
C ASP A 96 -13.85 -8.66 -0.91
N LEU A 97 -12.89 -8.16 -1.69
CA LEU A 97 -12.19 -6.92 -1.41
C LEU A 97 -12.98 -5.65 -1.75
N THR A 98 -13.78 -5.68 -2.84
CA THR A 98 -14.49 -4.49 -3.33
C THR A 98 -15.35 -3.79 -2.27
N PRO A 99 -16.14 -4.49 -1.45
CA PRO A 99 -16.93 -3.82 -0.40
C PRO A 99 -16.06 -3.11 0.63
N ILE A 100 -14.95 -3.74 1.06
CA ILE A 100 -14.05 -3.21 2.08
C ILE A 100 -13.29 -1.99 1.53
N LEU A 101 -12.69 -2.14 0.35
CA LEU A 101 -11.97 -1.04 -0.30
C LEU A 101 -12.90 0.12 -0.65
N GLY A 102 -14.12 -0.17 -1.09
CA GLY A 102 -15.13 0.85 -1.39
C GLY A 102 -15.47 1.67 -0.16
N GLU A 103 -15.50 1.09 1.03
CA GLU A 103 -15.71 1.83 2.27
C GLU A 103 -14.51 2.71 2.61
N ILE A 104 -13.30 2.20 2.49
CA ILE A 104 -12.07 2.98 2.68
C ILE A 104 -12.06 4.20 1.75
N TYR A 105 -12.34 4.01 0.45
CA TYR A 105 -12.34 5.10 -0.53
C TYR A 105 -13.40 6.17 -0.24
N ARG A 106 -14.61 5.76 0.15
CA ARG A 106 -15.69 6.71 0.45
C ARG A 106 -15.46 7.53 1.70
N THR A 107 -14.74 6.97 2.68
CA THR A 107 -14.57 7.55 4.02
C THR A 107 -13.21 8.19 4.24
N LEU A 108 -12.41 8.43 3.18
CA LEU A 108 -11.13 9.14 3.30
C LEU A 108 -11.27 10.38 4.19
N PRO A 109 -10.49 10.48 5.29
CA PRO A 109 -10.81 11.43 6.38
C PRO A 109 -10.40 12.87 6.06
N THR A 110 -9.41 13.05 5.19
CA THR A 110 -8.92 14.37 4.78
C THR A 110 -8.76 14.42 3.26
N ARG A 111 -8.53 15.60 2.73
CA ARG A 111 -8.27 15.80 1.31
C ARG A 111 -6.96 15.14 0.88
N GLU A 112 -5.94 15.23 1.72
CA GLU A 112 -4.58 14.74 1.46
C GLU A 112 -4.46 13.23 1.67
N SER A 113 -5.37 12.61 2.43
CA SER A 113 -5.38 11.17 2.66
C SER A 113 -5.66 10.41 1.38
N PHE A 114 -4.99 9.27 1.22
CA PHE A 114 -5.18 8.40 0.06
C PHE A 114 -5.03 6.93 0.42
N VAL A 115 -5.50 6.09 -0.47
CA VAL A 115 -5.33 4.64 -0.40
C VAL A 115 -4.80 4.13 -1.72
N ILE A 116 -3.88 3.19 -1.66
CA ILE A 116 -3.34 2.51 -2.83
C ILE A 116 -3.67 1.03 -2.78
N TRP A 117 -3.83 0.43 -3.95
CA TRP A 117 -3.79 -1.00 -4.09
C TRP A 117 -3.20 -1.38 -5.45
N TYR A 118 -2.52 -2.52 -5.50
CA TYR A 118 -1.99 -3.08 -6.73
C TYR A 118 -1.87 -4.58 -6.65
N GLY A 119 -1.88 -5.23 -7.81
CA GLY A 119 -1.59 -6.64 -7.94
C GLY A 119 -0.10 -6.90 -7.78
N TRP A 120 0.26 -7.85 -6.92
CA TRP A 120 1.62 -8.34 -6.77
C TRP A 120 1.73 -9.72 -7.39
N ALA A 121 2.53 -9.84 -8.43
CA ALA A 121 2.74 -11.11 -9.12
C ALA A 121 4.20 -11.22 -9.57
N PRO A 122 5.12 -11.64 -8.71
CA PRO A 122 6.51 -11.80 -9.09
C PRO A 122 6.64 -12.75 -10.27
N THR A 123 7.41 -12.35 -11.28
CA THR A 123 7.59 -13.12 -12.52
C THR A 123 8.57 -14.27 -12.37
N ARG A 124 9.17 -14.42 -11.20
CA ARG A 124 10.11 -15.49 -10.84
C ARG A 124 9.98 -15.83 -9.36
N PRO A 125 10.38 -17.02 -8.93
CA PRO A 125 10.52 -17.31 -7.51
C PRO A 125 11.46 -16.29 -6.86
N LEU A 126 11.03 -15.73 -5.74
CA LEU A 126 11.88 -14.84 -4.96
C LEU A 126 12.93 -15.66 -4.21
N PRO A 127 14.13 -15.11 -3.96
CA PRO A 127 15.12 -15.75 -3.12
C PRO A 127 14.63 -15.86 -1.67
N ASP A 128 15.20 -16.79 -0.90
CA ASP A 128 15.03 -16.82 0.55
C ASP A 128 15.58 -15.55 1.17
N MET A 129 14.69 -14.70 1.69
CA MET A 129 15.04 -13.38 2.21
C MET A 129 14.08 -12.93 3.32
N ALA A 130 14.47 -11.89 4.06
CA ALA A 130 13.64 -11.33 5.13
C ALA A 130 12.28 -10.80 4.63
N PHE A 131 12.23 -10.22 3.43
CA PHE A 131 10.96 -9.88 2.78
C PHE A 131 10.31 -11.17 2.24
N SER A 132 9.46 -11.77 3.05
CA SER A 132 8.85 -13.09 2.80
C SER A 132 7.34 -13.12 3.03
N MET A 133 6.74 -11.98 3.45
CA MET A 133 5.30 -11.82 3.55
C MET A 133 4.79 -11.11 2.30
N GLU A 134 3.99 -11.81 1.52
CA GLU A 134 3.39 -11.31 0.28
C GLU A 134 2.06 -11.96 -0.01
N GLY A 135 1.24 -11.31 -0.82
CA GLY A 135 -0.03 -11.80 -1.34
C GLY A 135 -0.23 -11.35 -2.79
N ASN A 136 -1.30 -11.78 -3.42
CA ASN A 136 -1.63 -11.39 -4.80
C ASN A 136 -2.00 -9.91 -4.93
N VAL A 137 -2.49 -9.31 -3.83
CA VAL A 137 -2.88 -7.90 -3.77
C VAL A 137 -2.25 -7.26 -2.54
N TYR A 138 -1.67 -6.09 -2.74
CA TYR A 138 -1.24 -5.19 -1.69
C TYR A 138 -2.22 -4.03 -1.56
N VAL A 139 -2.56 -3.67 -0.33
CA VAL A 139 -3.40 -2.53 0.00
C VAL A 139 -2.70 -1.71 1.08
N ALA A 140 -2.61 -0.40 0.91
CA ALA A 140 -2.16 0.51 1.96
C ALA A 140 -2.99 1.79 1.97
N ALA A 141 -3.25 2.33 3.15
CA ALA A 141 -3.88 3.62 3.31
C ALA A 141 -3.01 4.55 4.15
N TYR A 142 -2.99 5.80 3.74
CA TYR A 142 -2.23 6.86 4.38
C TYR A 142 -3.18 7.95 4.79
N THR A 143 -3.28 8.20 6.10
CA THR A 143 -3.94 9.39 6.63
C THR A 143 -2.94 10.50 6.79
N ILE A 144 -3.27 11.67 6.26
CA ILE A 144 -2.40 12.86 6.25
C ILE A 144 -3.21 14.02 6.79
N TRP A 145 -2.69 14.70 7.82
CA TRP A 145 -3.40 15.80 8.49
C TRP A 145 -2.44 16.84 9.06
N GLU A 146 -2.93 18.01 9.45
CA GLU A 146 -2.11 19.14 9.86
C GLU A 146 -1.95 19.24 11.38
N HIS A 147 -3.04 19.08 12.15
CA HIS A 147 -3.05 19.46 13.56
C HIS A 147 -2.99 18.25 14.49
N ASP A 148 -2.19 18.33 15.55
CA ASP A 148 -2.00 17.27 16.56
C ASP A 148 -3.30 16.88 17.30
N ARG A 149 -4.25 17.82 17.45
CA ARG A 149 -5.58 17.53 18.01
C ARG A 149 -6.34 16.44 17.24
N ASP A 150 -6.00 16.21 15.98
CA ASP A 150 -6.68 15.24 15.10
C ASP A 150 -5.98 13.86 15.09
N ASP A 151 -4.82 13.73 15.78
CA ASP A 151 -4.01 12.51 15.79
C ASP A 151 -4.82 11.25 16.09
N ALA A 152 -5.58 11.28 17.18
CA ALA A 152 -6.34 10.09 17.61
C ALA A 152 -7.40 9.70 16.58
N ALA A 153 -8.07 10.66 15.96
CA ALA A 153 -9.09 10.40 14.96
C ALA A 153 -8.49 9.79 13.68
N MET A 154 -7.40 10.38 13.17
CA MET A 154 -6.73 9.95 11.95
C MET A 154 -6.11 8.57 12.10
N GLN A 155 -5.40 8.34 13.21
CA GLN A 155 -4.78 7.05 13.50
C GLN A 155 -5.82 5.94 13.75
N ASN A 156 -6.94 6.26 14.41
CA ASN A 156 -8.01 5.30 14.63
C ASN A 156 -8.76 4.97 13.33
N TRP A 157 -8.91 5.93 12.42
CA TRP A 157 -9.54 5.67 11.14
C TRP A 157 -8.78 4.59 10.36
N VAL A 158 -7.47 4.76 10.15
CA VAL A 158 -6.67 3.79 9.40
C VAL A 158 -6.63 2.43 10.09
N THR A 159 -6.39 2.39 11.40
CA THR A 159 -6.33 1.14 12.16
C THR A 159 -7.66 0.37 12.12
N SER A 160 -8.79 1.07 12.21
CA SER A 160 -10.12 0.43 12.20
C SER A 160 -10.43 -0.20 10.84
N HIS A 161 -10.09 0.48 9.75
CA HIS A 161 -10.29 -0.06 8.41
C HIS A 161 -9.43 -1.29 8.15
N PHE A 162 -8.18 -1.31 8.61
CA PHE A 162 -7.31 -2.47 8.43
C PHE A 162 -7.65 -3.65 9.37
N ARG A 163 -8.30 -3.40 10.51
CA ARG A 163 -8.93 -4.48 11.29
C ARG A 163 -10.06 -5.17 10.52
N ASN A 164 -10.81 -4.45 9.72
CA ASN A 164 -11.84 -5.05 8.86
C ASN A 164 -11.25 -5.89 7.72
N LEU A 165 -9.98 -5.69 7.37
CA LEU A 165 -9.25 -6.53 6.40
C LEU A 165 -8.61 -7.77 7.03
N GLU A 166 -8.46 -7.84 8.36
CA GLU A 166 -7.79 -8.95 9.04
C GLU A 166 -8.30 -10.35 8.64
N PRO A 167 -9.63 -10.59 8.48
CA PRO A 167 -10.13 -11.91 8.11
C PRO A 167 -9.64 -12.42 6.75
N VAL A 168 -9.19 -11.52 5.88
CA VAL A 168 -8.70 -11.83 4.54
C VAL A 168 -7.24 -11.44 4.34
N SER A 169 -6.57 -10.95 5.38
CA SER A 169 -5.16 -10.53 5.35
C SER A 169 -4.23 -11.70 5.63
N LYS A 170 -3.11 -11.75 4.92
CA LYS A 170 -1.98 -12.66 5.21
C LYS A 170 -0.99 -12.02 6.16
N GLY A 171 -0.92 -10.70 6.18
CA GLY A 171 0.06 -9.92 6.94
C GLY A 171 0.24 -8.53 6.37
N SER A 172 1.27 -7.83 6.82
CA SER A 172 1.56 -6.44 6.45
C SER A 172 2.98 -6.29 5.90
N TYR A 173 3.22 -5.20 5.19
CA TYR A 173 4.55 -4.72 4.87
C TYR A 173 5.06 -3.83 6.00
N LEU A 174 6.22 -4.15 6.54
CA LEU A 174 6.79 -3.49 7.72
C LEU A 174 7.00 -1.97 7.53
N GLY A 175 7.26 -1.54 6.28
CA GLY A 175 7.49 -0.13 5.96
C GLY A 175 6.25 0.76 6.02
N ASP A 176 5.05 0.18 5.89
CA ASP A 176 3.77 0.90 5.81
C ASP A 176 2.81 0.54 6.95
N ALA A 177 3.26 -0.19 7.97
CA ALA A 177 2.42 -0.62 9.07
C ALA A 177 2.91 -0.09 10.42
N ASP A 178 1.99 0.41 11.23
CA ASP A 178 2.26 0.70 12.65
C ASP A 178 1.86 -0.51 13.51
N LEU A 179 2.80 -1.44 13.69
CA LEU A 179 2.58 -2.66 14.46
C LEU A 179 2.38 -2.39 15.97
N THR A 180 2.60 -1.16 16.44
CA THR A 180 2.27 -0.77 17.81
C THR A 180 0.78 -0.57 18.03
N ARG A 181 0.03 -0.30 16.95
CA ARG A 181 -1.42 -0.06 16.97
C ARG A 181 -2.22 -1.26 16.51
N ARG A 182 -1.69 -2.01 15.56
CA ARG A 182 -2.29 -3.23 15.04
C ARG A 182 -1.20 -4.28 14.82
N SER A 183 -1.20 -5.29 15.67
CA SER A 183 -0.31 -6.44 15.49
C SER A 183 -0.63 -7.15 14.17
N SER A 184 0.39 -7.45 13.39
CA SER A 184 0.26 -8.16 12.12
C SER A 184 1.54 -8.93 11.80
N LYS A 185 1.41 -10.06 11.12
CA LYS A 185 2.57 -10.75 10.54
C LYS A 185 3.21 -9.87 9.47
N PHE A 186 4.54 -9.82 9.44
CA PHE A 186 5.29 -9.08 8.42
C PHE A 186 6.39 -9.93 7.75
N MET A 187 6.48 -11.19 8.14
CA MET A 187 7.45 -12.16 7.64
C MET A 187 6.82 -13.56 7.67
N ALA A 188 7.19 -14.45 6.76
CA ALA A 188 6.81 -15.85 6.83
C ALA A 188 7.33 -16.49 8.12
N ASP A 189 6.59 -17.46 8.65
CA ASP A 189 6.88 -18.03 9.97
C ASP A 189 8.29 -18.62 10.07
N ASP A 190 8.75 -19.35 9.06
CA ASP A 190 10.09 -19.94 9.02
C ASP A 190 11.20 -18.87 8.97
N ASN A 191 10.98 -17.80 8.19
CA ASN A 191 11.92 -16.68 8.11
C ASN A 191 11.97 -15.90 9.43
N PHE A 192 10.83 -15.74 10.10
CA PHE A 192 10.76 -15.11 11.40
C PHE A 192 11.47 -15.95 12.48
N ALA A 193 11.23 -17.26 12.53
CA ALA A 193 11.92 -18.17 13.44
C ALA A 193 13.45 -18.14 13.23
N ARG A 194 13.88 -18.11 11.98
CA ARG A 194 15.31 -17.96 11.63
C ARG A 194 15.86 -16.61 12.12
N LEU A 195 15.12 -15.51 11.94
CA LEU A 195 15.51 -14.20 12.45
C LEU A 195 15.71 -14.24 13.98
N GLN A 196 14.79 -14.85 14.71
CA GLN A 196 14.92 -14.99 16.16
C GLN A 196 16.18 -15.79 16.56
N THR A 197 16.45 -16.91 15.88
CA THR A 197 17.65 -17.71 16.10
C THR A 197 18.92 -16.90 15.85
N LEU A 198 18.97 -16.12 14.77
CA LEU A 198 20.11 -15.24 14.47
C LEU A 198 20.30 -14.16 15.54
N ARG A 199 19.20 -13.60 16.05
CA ARG A 199 19.26 -12.63 17.15
C ARG A 199 19.79 -13.23 18.43
N ASP A 200 19.37 -14.44 18.79
CA ASP A 200 19.86 -15.14 19.98
C ASP A 200 21.38 -15.37 19.93
N VAL A 201 21.91 -15.64 18.75
CA VAL A 201 23.35 -15.86 18.51
C VAL A 201 24.15 -14.56 18.47
N HIS A 202 23.66 -13.54 17.75
CA HIS A 202 24.42 -12.33 17.44
C HIS A 202 24.10 -11.14 18.33
N ASP A 203 22.99 -11.17 19.04
CA ASP A 203 22.55 -10.13 19.98
C ASP A 203 21.95 -10.75 21.25
N PRO A 204 22.71 -11.60 22.00
CA PRO A 204 22.20 -12.28 23.17
C PRO A 204 21.77 -11.31 24.28
N ASP A 205 22.40 -10.16 24.36
CA ASP A 205 22.09 -9.10 25.33
C ASP A 205 20.96 -8.18 24.88
N ARG A 206 20.36 -8.41 23.69
CA ARG A 206 19.27 -7.60 23.11
C ARG A 206 19.62 -6.09 23.04
N ARG A 207 20.81 -5.76 22.60
CA ARG A 207 21.30 -4.38 22.45
C ARG A 207 20.72 -3.67 21.23
N PHE A 208 20.39 -4.42 20.17
CA PHE A 208 19.72 -3.88 19.01
C PHE A 208 18.22 -3.75 19.26
N PHE A 209 17.67 -2.61 18.85
CA PHE A 209 16.24 -2.39 18.98
C PHE A 209 15.44 -3.44 18.21
N ASP A 210 14.39 -3.92 18.87
CA ASP A 210 13.34 -4.70 18.25
C ASP A 210 12.12 -3.81 18.08
N TYR A 211 11.52 -3.83 16.91
CA TYR A 211 10.28 -3.11 16.67
C TYR A 211 9.17 -3.51 17.66
N TYR A 212 9.12 -4.79 18.03
CA TYR A 212 8.14 -5.32 18.99
C TYR A 212 8.42 -4.94 20.45
N GLN A 213 9.67 -4.79 20.86
CA GLN A 213 10.00 -4.43 22.23
C GLN A 213 9.53 -3.02 22.62
N ARG A 214 9.44 -2.11 21.65
CA ARG A 214 8.91 -0.75 21.87
C ARG A 214 7.41 -0.72 22.08
N SER A 215 6.68 -1.70 21.56
CA SER A 215 5.21 -1.72 21.57
C SER A 215 4.62 -2.36 22.84
N GLY A 216 5.45 -2.94 23.74
CA GLY A 216 4.93 -3.72 24.86
C GLY A 216 4.19 -4.99 24.42
N CYS A 217 4.17 -5.30 23.13
CA CYS A 217 3.68 -6.57 22.62
C CYS A 217 4.66 -7.65 23.03
N ALA A 218 4.23 -8.55 23.92
CA ALA A 218 5.01 -9.73 24.23
C ALA A 218 5.22 -10.53 22.94
N ALA A 219 6.46 -10.95 22.68
CA ALA A 219 6.85 -11.75 21.52
C ALA A 219 6.03 -13.07 21.37
N ASN A 220 5.19 -13.38 22.34
CA ASN A 220 4.38 -14.58 22.43
C ASN A 220 2.92 -14.42 21.96
N GLU A 221 2.49 -13.22 21.50
CA GLU A 221 1.12 -13.02 21.01
C GLU A 221 0.97 -13.28 19.50
N PHE A 222 2.02 -13.74 18.85
CA PHE A 222 1.95 -14.33 17.51
C PHE A 222 1.57 -15.82 17.61
N GLU A 223 0.41 -16.14 18.16
CA GLU A 223 -0.17 -17.46 17.94
C GLU A 223 -0.69 -17.53 16.48
N PRO A 224 -0.24 -18.51 15.69
CA PRO A 224 -0.80 -18.76 14.37
C PRO A 224 -2.26 -19.21 14.57
N ARG A 225 -3.19 -18.45 14.02
CA ARG A 225 -4.56 -18.91 13.83
C ARG A 225 -4.68 -19.61 12.50
#